data_7991bf78e061791abc9f7969c44dacb8
#
_entry.id   7991bf78e061791abc9f7969c44dacb8
#
_cell.length_a   1.000
_cell.length_b   1.000
_cell.length_c   1.000
_cell.angle_alpha   90.00
_cell.angle_beta   90.00
_cell.angle_gamma   90.00
#
_symmetry.space_group_name_H-M   'P 1'
#
loop_
_entity.id
_entity.type
_entity.pdbx_description
1 polymer ?
#
loop_
_entity_poly.entity_id
_entity_poly.type
_entity_poly.pdbx_seq_one_letter_code
_entity_poly.pdbx_strand_id
1 'polypeptide(L)'
;SEMCIRDRIKELESKRGALQKQITESETLLKTTKKTVSSQLNGLAALTGQIEERKRYILTINNDVESIDRELSSLERQLGKLQRDLKDKKKKYESSVQYLYKNRSIEEKLMFIFSARSLAQTYRRLRYVREYATYQRLQGEEVLKKQEQVNKKKAELRQVRAAKANLLKEREAEKVKLEAQEKEKRILVADLRKKQRGLQNEIAKKRREASQLNARIDRLIAEEIEKARKRAAEEARREAAARKKEAAKAAKSGTSASGKKVAPLETYTMSKADRELSGDFANNRGKLPMPISGAYIITSHYGQYAVEGLRNVKLDNKGIDIQGKPGAQARAIFNGKVAAVFKLNGLFNILIRHGAYISVYCNLASASVKQGDTVTTKQAIGQVFSDGADGGRTVLHFQLRREKEKLNPEPWLNR
;
A
#
# COMPACT_ATOMS: atom_id res chain seq x y z
N SER A 1 -33.95 23.85 -15.78
CA SER A 1 -33.75 22.96 -14.65
C SER A 1 -32.30 22.91 -14.13
N GLU A 2 -31.28 23.09 -14.99
CA GLU A 2 -29.86 23.23 -14.60
C GLU A 2 -29.55 24.60 -13.97
N MET A 3 -30.27 25.62 -14.34
CA MET A 3 -30.17 26.97 -13.77
C MET A 3 -30.56 27.01 -12.28
N CYS A 4 -31.53 26.21 -11.86
CA CYS A 4 -32.00 26.17 -10.48
C CYS A 4 -31.01 25.55 -9.48
N ILE A 5 -30.15 24.65 -9.93
CA ILE A 5 -29.08 24.05 -9.08
C ILE A 5 -27.92 25.03 -8.91
N ARG A 6 -27.56 25.74 -9.96
CA ARG A 6 -26.52 26.77 -9.95
C ARG A 6 -26.88 27.96 -9.08
N ASP A 7 -28.15 28.38 -9.12
CA ASP A 7 -28.65 29.51 -8.32
C ASP A 7 -28.78 29.14 -6.83
N ARG A 8 -29.17 27.90 -6.48
CA ARG A 8 -29.15 27.40 -5.09
C ARG A 8 -27.71 27.29 -4.55
N ILE A 9 -26.76 26.93 -5.37
CA ILE A 9 -25.34 26.88 -4.97
C ILE A 9 -24.85 28.30 -4.69
N LYS A 10 -25.18 29.28 -5.54
CA LYS A 10 -24.84 30.70 -5.32
C LYS A 10 -25.51 31.30 -4.09
N GLU A 11 -26.77 30.99 -3.84
CA GLU A 11 -27.52 31.45 -2.64
C GLU A 11 -26.93 30.86 -1.36
N LEU A 12 -26.55 29.59 -1.37
CA LEU A 12 -25.84 28.94 -0.27
C LEU A 12 -24.42 29.52 -0.07
N GLU A 13 -23.73 29.90 -1.13
CA GLU A 13 -22.43 30.58 -1.08
C GLU A 13 -22.54 32.00 -0.49
N SER A 14 -23.60 32.76 -0.82
CA SER A 14 -23.85 34.09 -0.30
C SER A 14 -24.21 34.08 1.20
N LYS A 15 -25.11 33.19 1.62
CA LYS A 15 -25.48 33.02 3.06
C LYS A 15 -24.27 32.58 3.88
N ARG A 16 -23.37 31.80 3.28
CA ARG A 16 -22.13 31.35 3.90
C ARG A 16 -21.11 32.47 4.11
N GLY A 17 -20.99 33.41 3.13
CA GLY A 17 -20.10 34.56 3.22
C GLY A 17 -20.45 35.49 4.39
N ALA A 18 -21.75 35.67 4.68
CA ALA A 18 -22.23 36.49 5.79
C ALA A 18 -21.99 35.80 7.17
N LEU A 19 -22.23 34.50 7.28
CA LEU A 19 -21.91 33.70 8.48
C LEU A 19 -20.40 33.63 8.76
N GLN A 20 -19.60 33.51 7.71
CA GLN A 20 -18.16 33.44 7.82
C GLN A 20 -17.53 34.74 8.33
N LYS A 21 -18.12 35.91 7.99
CA LYS A 21 -17.70 37.21 8.50
C LYS A 21 -17.96 37.38 9.99
N GLN A 22 -19.12 36.92 10.49
CA GLN A 22 -19.45 36.89 11.91
C GLN A 22 -18.57 35.89 12.71
N ILE A 23 -18.22 34.77 12.11
CA ILE A 23 -17.32 33.77 12.74
C ILE A 23 -15.90 34.32 12.83
N THR A 24 -15.40 35.01 11.79
CA THR A 24 -14.03 35.57 11.77
C THR A 24 -13.83 36.67 12.80
N GLU A 25 -14.85 37.49 13.09
CA GLU A 25 -14.79 38.56 14.08
C GLU A 25 -14.82 38.03 15.53
N SER A 26 -15.57 36.97 15.81
CA SER A 26 -15.56 36.32 17.14
C SER A 26 -14.35 35.40 17.37
N GLU A 27 -13.73 34.89 16.31
CA GLU A 27 -12.54 34.02 16.39
C GLU A 27 -11.26 34.78 16.79
N THR A 28 -11.14 36.08 16.52
CA THR A 28 -9.98 36.88 16.90
C THR A 28 -9.83 37.06 18.41
N LEU A 29 -10.92 37.12 19.18
CA LEU A 29 -10.88 37.26 20.65
C LEU A 29 -10.67 35.91 21.40
N LEU A 30 -11.04 34.79 20.77
CA LEU A 30 -10.90 33.44 21.34
C LEU A 30 -9.61 32.72 20.88
N LYS A 31 -8.82 33.38 20.03
CA LYS A 31 -7.71 32.75 19.29
C LYS A 31 -6.55 32.25 20.15
N THR A 32 -6.30 32.84 21.32
CA THR A 32 -5.16 32.50 22.17
C THR A 32 -5.39 31.25 23.03
N THR A 33 -6.59 31.04 23.54
CA THR A 33 -6.91 29.88 24.40
C THR A 33 -7.42 28.67 23.62
N LYS A 34 -8.16 28.90 22.51
CA LYS A 34 -8.66 27.80 21.63
C LYS A 34 -7.59 27.17 20.77
N LYS A 35 -6.61 27.98 20.31
CA LYS A 35 -5.48 27.49 19.53
C LYS A 35 -4.74 26.34 20.23
N THR A 36 -4.67 26.37 21.55
CA THR A 36 -3.92 25.41 22.35
C THR A 36 -4.59 24.02 22.36
N VAL A 37 -5.90 23.90 22.54
CA VAL A 37 -6.59 22.61 22.68
C VAL A 37 -6.79 21.95 21.30
N SER A 38 -7.19 22.70 20.29
CA SER A 38 -7.33 22.16 18.92
C SER A 38 -5.99 21.72 18.35
N SER A 39 -4.93 22.53 18.54
CA SER A 39 -3.57 22.19 18.12
C SER A 39 -3.02 20.98 18.86
N GLN A 40 -3.25 20.88 20.18
CA GLN A 40 -2.85 19.72 20.98
C GLN A 40 -3.59 18.44 20.58
N LEU A 41 -4.88 18.55 20.27
CA LEU A 41 -5.68 17.40 19.80
C LEU A 41 -5.17 16.90 18.43
N ASN A 42 -4.84 17.83 17.55
CA ASN A 42 -4.25 17.54 16.26
C ASN A 42 -2.84 16.95 16.39
N GLY A 43 -2.04 17.51 17.31
CA GLY A 43 -0.72 16.98 17.66
C GLY A 43 -0.79 15.56 18.21
N LEU A 44 -1.78 15.29 19.07
CA LEU A 44 -2.02 13.94 19.60
C LEU A 44 -2.36 12.94 18.49
N ALA A 45 -3.23 13.32 17.54
CA ALA A 45 -3.57 12.47 16.41
C ALA A 45 -2.35 12.17 15.53
N ALA A 46 -1.55 13.20 15.21
CA ALA A 46 -0.33 13.03 14.43
C ALA A 46 0.69 12.15 15.14
N LEU A 47 0.91 12.38 16.45
CA LEU A 47 1.84 11.59 17.25
C LEU A 47 1.39 10.13 17.38
N THR A 48 0.09 9.90 17.54
CA THR A 48 -0.48 8.54 17.55
C THR A 48 -0.25 7.83 16.23
N GLY A 49 -0.49 8.49 15.10
CA GLY A 49 -0.21 7.95 13.76
C GLY A 49 1.28 7.62 13.56
N GLN A 50 2.19 8.49 14.03
CA GLN A 50 3.64 8.23 13.98
C GLN A 50 4.03 7.02 14.82
N ILE A 51 3.46 6.87 16.02
CA ILE A 51 3.70 5.72 16.90
C ILE A 51 3.25 4.43 16.23
N GLU A 52 2.07 4.41 15.60
CA GLU A 52 1.55 3.24 14.89
C GLU A 52 2.43 2.85 13.70
N GLU A 53 2.85 3.82 12.88
CA GLU A 53 3.76 3.55 11.76
C GLU A 53 5.13 3.03 12.24
N ARG A 54 5.65 3.57 13.33
CA ARG A 54 6.90 3.09 13.92
C ARG A 54 6.77 1.68 14.48
N LYS A 55 5.67 1.36 15.15
CA LYS A 55 5.36 -0.01 15.60
C LYS A 55 5.29 -1.00 14.44
N ARG A 56 4.63 -0.60 13.35
CA ARG A 56 4.56 -1.40 12.12
C ARG A 56 5.95 -1.62 11.52
N TYR A 57 6.76 -0.58 11.45
CA TYR A 57 8.12 -0.67 10.93
C TYR A 57 8.99 -1.63 11.75
N ILE A 58 8.94 -1.53 13.10
CA ILE A 58 9.62 -2.45 14.00
C ILE A 58 9.13 -3.91 13.78
N LEU A 59 7.83 -4.11 13.57
CA LEU A 59 7.29 -5.43 13.26
C LEU A 59 7.84 -5.98 11.94
N THR A 60 7.94 -5.15 10.92
CA THR A 60 8.57 -5.53 9.64
C THR A 60 10.02 -5.95 9.84
N ILE A 61 10.81 -5.17 10.60
CA ILE A 61 12.20 -5.54 10.92
C ILE A 61 12.26 -6.89 11.65
N ASN A 62 11.36 -7.15 12.59
CA ASN A 62 11.31 -8.43 13.30
C ASN A 62 11.04 -9.61 12.33
N ASN A 63 10.09 -9.44 11.40
CA ASN A 63 9.81 -10.46 10.37
C ASN A 63 11.02 -10.70 9.46
N ASP A 64 11.71 -9.63 9.08
CA ASP A 64 12.92 -9.72 8.26
C ASP A 64 14.04 -10.43 9.02
N VAL A 65 14.22 -10.14 10.31
CA VAL A 65 15.18 -10.83 11.19
C VAL A 65 14.87 -12.32 11.27
N GLU A 66 13.61 -12.70 11.45
CA GLU A 66 13.19 -14.12 11.46
C GLU A 66 13.46 -14.82 10.12
N SER A 67 13.22 -14.12 9.00
CA SER A 67 13.54 -14.63 7.66
C SER A 67 15.04 -14.85 7.49
N ILE A 68 15.86 -13.89 7.91
CA ILE A 68 17.31 -13.97 7.89
C ILE A 68 17.81 -15.10 8.80
N ASP A 69 17.20 -15.33 9.96
CA ASP A 69 17.59 -16.43 10.84
C ASP A 69 17.35 -17.81 10.22
N ARG A 70 16.26 -17.94 9.47
CA ARG A 70 16.01 -19.18 8.69
C ARG A 70 17.04 -19.36 7.59
N GLU A 71 17.41 -18.28 6.89
CA GLU A 71 18.45 -18.29 5.87
C GLU A 71 19.82 -18.62 6.46
N LEU A 72 20.20 -18.02 7.59
CA LEU A 72 21.44 -18.33 8.32
C LEU A 72 21.52 -19.79 8.69
N SER A 73 20.44 -20.35 9.26
CA SER A 73 20.39 -21.77 9.62
C SER A 73 20.55 -22.69 8.41
N SER A 74 20.01 -22.30 7.26
CA SER A 74 20.16 -23.01 5.99
C SER A 74 21.60 -22.94 5.49
N LEU A 75 22.21 -21.74 5.47
CA LEU A 75 23.58 -21.50 5.02
C LEU A 75 24.59 -22.24 5.92
N GLU A 76 24.38 -22.25 7.24
CA GLU A 76 25.24 -22.97 8.19
C GLU A 76 25.20 -24.47 7.95
N ARG A 77 24.02 -25.05 7.69
CA ARG A 77 23.89 -26.47 7.32
C ARG A 77 24.59 -26.79 6.01
N GLN A 78 24.42 -25.95 4.99
CA GLN A 78 25.07 -26.09 3.70
C GLN A 78 26.59 -26.00 3.84
N LEU A 79 27.07 -25.02 4.61
CA LEU A 79 28.51 -24.87 4.88
C LEU A 79 29.05 -26.08 5.62
N GLY A 80 28.37 -26.57 6.64
CA GLY A 80 28.78 -27.75 7.38
C GLY A 80 28.86 -29.01 6.49
N LYS A 81 27.94 -29.17 5.53
CA LYS A 81 28.00 -30.25 4.54
C LYS A 81 29.21 -30.08 3.61
N LEU A 82 29.42 -28.90 3.05
CA LEU A 82 30.55 -28.60 2.16
C LEU A 82 31.89 -28.77 2.86
N GLN A 83 32.01 -28.41 4.13
CA GLN A 83 33.22 -28.59 4.93
C GLN A 83 33.54 -30.08 5.16
N ARG A 84 32.52 -30.90 5.44
CA ARG A 84 32.69 -32.34 5.56
C ARG A 84 33.14 -32.95 4.22
N ASP A 85 32.44 -32.61 3.15
CA ASP A 85 32.81 -33.05 1.80
C ASP A 85 34.24 -32.66 1.44
N LEU A 86 34.65 -31.43 1.76
CA LEU A 86 36.02 -30.94 1.53
C LEU A 86 37.02 -31.73 2.36
N LYS A 87 36.72 -32.00 3.63
CA LYS A 87 37.60 -32.81 4.50
C LYS A 87 37.79 -34.20 3.95
N ASP A 88 36.72 -34.85 3.51
CA ASP A 88 36.79 -36.19 2.92
C ASP A 88 37.56 -36.21 1.61
N LYS A 89 37.37 -35.19 0.75
CA LYS A 89 38.15 -35.05 -0.49
C LYS A 89 39.63 -34.77 -0.23
N LYS A 90 39.96 -33.92 0.73
CA LYS A 90 41.33 -33.68 1.16
C LYS A 90 41.99 -34.96 1.66
N LYS A 91 41.31 -35.72 2.48
CA LYS A 91 41.84 -37.00 3.00
C LYS A 91 42.10 -38.01 1.89
N LYS A 92 41.19 -38.15 0.94
CA LYS A 92 41.37 -39.02 -0.23
C LYS A 92 42.55 -38.57 -1.09
N TYR A 93 42.64 -37.26 -1.34
CA TYR A 93 43.77 -36.69 -2.09
C TYR A 93 45.09 -36.89 -1.36
N GLU A 94 45.16 -36.63 -0.06
CA GLU A 94 46.33 -36.86 0.77
C GLU A 94 46.79 -38.33 0.74
N SER A 95 45.87 -39.26 0.91
CA SER A 95 46.18 -40.70 0.81
C SER A 95 46.73 -41.06 -0.56
N SER A 96 46.18 -40.47 -1.60
CA SER A 96 46.63 -40.67 -2.98
C SER A 96 48.02 -40.09 -3.23
N VAL A 97 48.31 -38.91 -2.66
CA VAL A 97 49.65 -38.29 -2.75
C VAL A 97 50.69 -39.09 -1.93
N GLN A 98 50.34 -39.54 -0.73
CA GLN A 98 51.19 -40.38 0.09
C GLN A 98 51.53 -41.71 -0.60
N TYR A 99 50.55 -42.32 -1.26
CA TYR A 99 50.80 -43.52 -2.07
C TYR A 99 51.79 -43.27 -3.18
N LEU A 100 51.65 -42.17 -3.93
CA LEU A 100 52.60 -41.77 -4.98
C LEU A 100 53.99 -41.47 -4.42
N TYR A 101 54.05 -40.77 -3.30
CA TYR A 101 55.34 -40.44 -2.68
C TYR A 101 56.08 -41.70 -2.26
N LYS A 102 55.43 -42.68 -1.68
CA LYS A 102 55.98 -43.97 -1.33
C LYS A 102 56.40 -44.77 -2.57
N ASN A 103 55.65 -44.66 -3.68
CA ASN A 103 55.89 -45.40 -4.91
C ASN A 103 56.47 -44.51 -6.05
N ARG A 104 57.28 -43.50 -5.70
CA ARG A 104 57.79 -42.51 -6.66
C ARG A 104 58.96 -42.99 -7.50
N SER A 105 59.55 -44.09 -7.11
CA SER A 105 60.72 -44.65 -7.84
C SER A 105 60.37 -44.93 -9.30
N ILE A 106 61.06 -44.29 -10.19
CA ILE A 106 60.93 -44.52 -11.64
C ILE A 106 61.27 -45.97 -11.95
N GLU A 107 62.25 -46.52 -11.23
CA GLU A 107 62.73 -47.89 -11.38
C GLU A 107 61.57 -48.88 -11.03
N GLU A 108 60.86 -48.67 -9.93
CA GLU A 108 59.70 -49.51 -9.56
C GLU A 108 58.56 -49.44 -10.59
N LYS A 109 58.29 -48.26 -11.13
CA LYS A 109 57.30 -48.10 -12.20
C LYS A 109 57.68 -48.76 -13.48
N LEU A 110 58.98 -48.64 -13.85
CA LEU A 110 59.53 -49.31 -15.02
C LEU A 110 59.58 -50.84 -14.81
N MET A 111 59.98 -51.30 -13.61
CA MET A 111 59.96 -52.74 -13.29
C MET A 111 58.51 -53.25 -13.33
N PHE A 112 57.47 -52.49 -12.79
CA PHE A 112 56.12 -52.87 -12.88
C PHE A 112 55.60 -52.99 -14.33
N ILE A 113 55.98 -52.10 -15.19
CA ILE A 113 55.64 -52.13 -16.63
C ILE A 113 56.36 -53.29 -17.35
N PHE A 114 57.67 -53.39 -17.17
CA PHE A 114 58.51 -54.36 -17.89
C PHE A 114 58.44 -55.78 -17.35
N SER A 115 57.97 -56.00 -16.11
CA SER A 115 57.71 -57.34 -15.56
C SER A 115 56.47 -58.03 -16.10
N ALA A 116 55.79 -57.40 -17.06
CA ALA A 116 54.62 -57.95 -17.73
C ALA A 116 55.03 -59.15 -18.60
N ARG A 117 54.17 -60.21 -18.55
CA ARG A 117 54.33 -61.44 -19.27
C ARG A 117 53.87 -61.41 -20.73
N SER A 118 53.27 -60.32 -21.16
CA SER A 118 52.82 -60.11 -22.55
C SER A 118 52.70 -58.63 -22.88
N LEU A 119 52.79 -58.26 -24.19
CA LEU A 119 52.59 -56.93 -24.68
C LEU A 119 51.20 -56.31 -24.28
N ALA A 120 50.20 -57.15 -24.31
CA ALA A 120 48.83 -56.72 -23.85
C ALA A 120 48.81 -56.37 -22.36
N GLN A 121 49.57 -57.05 -21.53
CA GLN A 121 49.72 -56.76 -20.10
C GLN A 121 50.58 -55.49 -19.88
N THR A 122 51.64 -55.32 -20.65
CA THR A 122 52.49 -54.09 -20.65
C THR A 122 51.57 -52.84 -20.95
N TYR A 123 50.77 -52.93 -22.00
CA TYR A 123 49.91 -51.86 -22.40
C TYR A 123 48.84 -51.53 -21.29
N ARG A 124 48.28 -52.57 -20.72
CA ARG A 124 47.30 -52.36 -19.57
C ARG A 124 47.95 -51.69 -18.36
N ARG A 125 49.18 -52.07 -18.02
CA ARG A 125 49.93 -51.48 -16.91
C ARG A 125 50.37 -50.05 -17.18
N LEU A 126 50.80 -49.73 -18.40
CA LEU A 126 51.10 -48.36 -18.83
C LEU A 126 49.84 -47.47 -18.79
N ARG A 127 48.76 -48.00 -19.29
CA ARG A 127 47.46 -47.31 -19.22
C ARG A 127 47.07 -47.05 -17.78
N TYR A 128 47.18 -48.00 -16.90
CA TYR A 128 46.89 -47.86 -15.46
C TYR A 128 47.72 -46.73 -14.82
N VAL A 129 49.02 -46.67 -15.07
CA VAL A 129 49.87 -45.60 -14.53
C VAL A 129 49.44 -44.21 -15.04
N ARG A 130 49.08 -44.12 -16.31
CA ARG A 130 48.59 -42.87 -16.92
C ARG A 130 47.23 -42.46 -16.34
N GLU A 131 46.31 -43.38 -16.27
CA GLU A 131 44.96 -43.12 -15.71
C GLU A 131 45.05 -42.75 -14.23
N TYR A 132 45.93 -43.33 -13.46
CA TYR A 132 46.16 -42.98 -12.06
C TYR A 132 46.71 -41.55 -11.90
N ALA A 133 47.63 -41.11 -12.73
CA ALA A 133 48.12 -39.73 -12.73
C ALA A 133 46.99 -38.70 -13.08
N THR A 134 46.17 -39.07 -14.06
CA THR A 134 44.99 -38.27 -14.43
C THR A 134 43.98 -38.20 -13.28
N TYR A 135 43.70 -39.33 -12.63
CA TYR A 135 42.82 -39.42 -11.46
C TYR A 135 43.28 -38.48 -10.34
N GLN A 136 44.57 -38.45 -10.03
CA GLN A 136 45.12 -37.58 -9.00
C GLN A 136 44.98 -36.10 -9.33
N ARG A 137 45.25 -35.73 -10.57
CA ARG A 137 45.04 -34.35 -11.02
C ARG A 137 43.57 -33.92 -10.82
N LEU A 138 42.65 -34.78 -11.25
CA LEU A 138 41.21 -34.54 -11.08
C LEU A 138 40.81 -34.43 -9.60
N GLN A 139 41.37 -35.28 -8.72
CA GLN A 139 41.16 -35.18 -7.28
C GLN A 139 41.66 -33.85 -6.70
N GLY A 140 42.84 -33.38 -7.14
CA GLY A 140 43.35 -32.06 -6.76
C GLY A 140 42.46 -30.90 -7.23
N GLU A 141 42.02 -30.95 -8.47
CA GLU A 141 41.09 -29.96 -9.04
C GLU A 141 39.76 -29.94 -8.28
N GLU A 142 39.19 -31.10 -7.90
CA GLU A 142 38.00 -31.20 -7.09
C GLU A 142 38.17 -30.62 -5.67
N VAL A 143 39.33 -30.83 -5.05
CA VAL A 143 39.65 -30.23 -3.74
C VAL A 143 39.67 -28.70 -3.86
N LEU A 144 40.33 -28.16 -4.89
CA LEU A 144 40.35 -26.71 -5.11
C LEU A 144 38.96 -26.15 -5.36
N LYS A 145 38.15 -26.81 -6.19
CA LYS A 145 36.78 -26.42 -6.48
C LYS A 145 35.90 -26.43 -5.21
N LYS A 146 36.03 -27.45 -4.37
CA LYS A 146 35.34 -27.54 -3.09
C LYS A 146 35.81 -26.48 -2.10
N GLN A 147 37.10 -26.17 -2.06
CA GLN A 147 37.65 -25.10 -1.24
C GLN A 147 37.09 -23.74 -1.64
N GLU A 148 36.93 -23.47 -2.95
CA GLU A 148 36.32 -22.26 -3.46
C GLU A 148 34.84 -22.16 -3.06
N GLN A 149 34.09 -23.26 -3.19
CA GLN A 149 32.67 -23.32 -2.74
C GLN A 149 32.54 -23.02 -1.26
N VAL A 150 33.42 -23.59 -0.41
CA VAL A 150 33.43 -23.29 1.04
C VAL A 150 33.72 -21.81 1.29
N ASN A 151 34.68 -21.23 0.58
CA ASN A 151 35.02 -19.82 0.74
C ASN A 151 33.90 -18.90 0.31
N LYS A 152 33.19 -19.20 -0.80
CA LYS A 152 31.98 -18.48 -1.23
C LYS A 152 30.90 -18.56 -0.18
N LYS A 153 30.60 -19.75 0.34
CA LYS A 153 29.60 -19.93 1.40
C LYS A 153 29.95 -19.18 2.69
N LYS A 154 31.21 -19.16 3.07
CA LYS A 154 31.65 -18.35 4.22
C LYS A 154 31.46 -16.85 3.98
N ALA A 155 31.71 -16.37 2.76
CA ALA A 155 31.50 -14.97 2.41
C ALA A 155 30.00 -14.62 2.44
N GLU A 156 29.13 -15.44 1.86
CA GLU A 156 27.67 -15.30 1.94
C GLU A 156 27.19 -15.25 3.41
N LEU A 157 27.64 -16.18 4.24
CA LEU A 157 27.30 -16.24 5.66
C LEU A 157 27.71 -14.96 6.41
N ARG A 158 28.90 -14.41 6.11
CA ARG A 158 29.35 -13.14 6.70
C ARG A 158 28.46 -11.98 6.29
N GLN A 159 28.09 -11.89 5.01
CA GLN A 159 27.19 -10.85 4.51
C GLN A 159 25.81 -10.91 5.18
N VAL A 160 25.22 -12.09 5.28
CA VAL A 160 23.90 -12.27 5.90
C VAL A 160 23.96 -11.96 7.41
N ARG A 161 25.03 -12.35 8.11
CA ARG A 161 25.26 -11.98 9.52
C ARG A 161 25.41 -10.47 9.70
N ALA A 162 26.15 -9.81 8.82
CA ALA A 162 26.28 -8.35 8.84
C ALA A 162 24.95 -7.65 8.60
N ALA A 163 24.15 -8.13 7.63
CA ALA A 163 22.80 -7.61 7.38
C ALA A 163 21.90 -7.75 8.61
N LYS A 164 21.93 -8.91 9.28
CA LYS A 164 21.20 -9.12 10.55
C LYS A 164 21.64 -8.13 11.62
N ALA A 165 22.96 -7.95 11.82
CA ALA A 165 23.47 -7.03 12.83
C ALA A 165 23.01 -5.59 12.58
N ASN A 166 22.99 -5.14 11.31
CA ASN A 166 22.48 -3.83 10.91
C ASN A 166 20.99 -3.68 11.22
N LEU A 167 20.16 -4.68 10.89
CA LEU A 167 18.73 -4.67 11.20
C LEU A 167 18.46 -4.63 12.71
N LEU A 168 19.21 -5.38 13.49
CA LEU A 168 19.09 -5.35 14.96
C LEU A 168 19.46 -3.98 15.54
N LYS A 169 20.50 -3.34 15.02
CA LYS A 169 20.89 -1.98 15.40
C LYS A 169 19.81 -0.96 15.03
N GLU A 170 19.25 -1.08 13.82
CA GLU A 170 18.16 -0.22 13.37
C GLU A 170 16.91 -0.40 14.24
N ARG A 171 16.54 -1.65 14.53
CA ARG A 171 15.42 -1.96 15.44
C ARG A 171 15.58 -1.33 16.81
N GLU A 172 16.77 -1.39 17.38
CA GLU A 172 17.04 -0.79 18.70
C GLU A 172 16.92 0.73 18.66
N ALA A 173 17.47 1.37 17.64
CA ALA A 173 17.34 2.81 17.41
C ALA A 173 15.86 3.23 17.27
N GLU A 174 15.07 2.45 16.54
CA GLU A 174 13.63 2.72 16.39
C GLU A 174 12.83 2.50 17.68
N LYS A 175 13.20 1.51 18.50
CA LYS A 175 12.59 1.32 19.82
C LYS A 175 12.84 2.51 20.76
N VAL A 176 14.06 3.05 20.81
CA VAL A 176 14.38 4.24 21.60
C VAL A 176 13.53 5.44 21.17
N LYS A 177 13.37 5.64 19.87
CA LYS A 177 12.51 6.70 19.33
C LYS A 177 11.04 6.46 19.68
N LEU A 178 10.57 5.22 19.62
CA LEU A 178 9.21 4.84 20.00
C LEU A 178 8.93 5.16 21.48
N GLU A 179 9.82 4.79 22.38
CA GLU A 179 9.70 5.08 23.79
C GLU A 179 9.64 6.59 24.08
N ALA A 180 10.46 7.38 23.39
CA ALA A 180 10.43 8.83 23.47
C ALA A 180 9.07 9.40 23.02
N GLN A 181 8.53 8.92 21.89
CA GLN A 181 7.23 9.34 21.37
C GLN A 181 6.07 8.90 22.28
N GLU A 182 6.12 7.71 22.86
CA GLU A 182 5.11 7.25 23.82
C GLU A 182 5.14 8.09 25.13
N LYS A 183 6.31 8.51 25.57
CA LYS A 183 6.45 9.44 26.70
C LYS A 183 5.85 10.81 26.37
N GLU A 184 6.16 11.37 25.21
CA GLU A 184 5.60 12.63 24.74
C GLU A 184 4.07 12.56 24.65
N LYS A 185 3.53 11.46 24.09
CA LYS A 185 2.08 11.19 24.04
C LYS A 185 1.44 11.21 25.43
N ARG A 186 2.07 10.57 26.43
CA ARG A 186 1.56 10.56 27.81
C ARG A 186 1.50 11.96 28.41
N ILE A 187 2.51 12.78 28.19
CA ILE A 187 2.57 14.18 28.67
C ILE A 187 1.44 14.99 28.00
N LEU A 188 1.28 14.87 26.69
CA LEU A 188 0.26 15.57 25.92
C LEU A 188 -1.16 15.19 26.38
N VAL A 189 -1.41 13.90 26.59
CA VAL A 189 -2.70 13.39 27.11
C VAL A 189 -2.98 13.93 28.51
N ALA A 190 -1.96 14.00 29.40
CA ALA A 190 -2.12 14.54 30.73
C ALA A 190 -2.49 16.03 30.70
N ASP A 191 -1.89 16.82 29.80
CA ASP A 191 -2.21 18.24 29.62
C ASP A 191 -3.60 18.45 29.04
N LEU A 192 -4.01 17.64 28.06
CA LEU A 192 -5.38 17.66 27.52
C LEU A 192 -6.44 17.31 28.55
N ARG A 193 -6.16 16.37 29.48
CA ARG A 193 -7.10 16.06 30.58
C ARG A 193 -7.34 17.26 31.49
N LYS A 194 -6.30 18.06 31.76
CA LYS A 194 -6.47 19.29 32.54
C LYS A 194 -7.36 20.32 31.85
N LYS A 195 -7.44 20.28 30.52
CA LYS A 195 -8.23 21.19 29.69
C LYS A 195 -9.56 20.59 29.23
N GLN A 196 -10.11 19.65 29.97
CA GLN A 196 -11.26 18.79 29.58
C GLN A 196 -12.49 19.56 29.05
N ARG A 197 -12.86 20.72 29.64
CA ARG A 197 -14.02 21.53 29.16
C ARG A 197 -13.78 22.08 27.74
N GLY A 198 -12.60 22.61 27.47
CA GLY A 198 -12.23 23.08 26.12
C GLY A 198 -12.20 21.95 25.10
N LEU A 199 -11.72 20.79 25.51
CA LEU A 199 -11.68 19.58 24.68
C LEU A 199 -13.07 19.11 24.26
N GLN A 200 -14.03 19.06 25.20
CA GLN A 200 -15.42 18.67 24.89
C GLN A 200 -16.08 19.62 23.90
N ASN A 201 -15.85 20.93 24.02
CA ASN A 201 -16.38 21.93 23.08
C ASN A 201 -15.79 21.77 21.68
N GLU A 202 -14.49 21.53 21.56
CA GLU A 202 -13.83 21.31 20.26
C GLU A 202 -14.30 20.01 19.61
N ILE A 203 -14.48 18.94 20.37
CA ILE A 203 -15.03 17.68 19.86
C ILE A 203 -16.47 17.86 19.37
N ALA A 204 -17.30 18.57 20.13
CA ALA A 204 -18.67 18.88 19.72
C ALA A 204 -18.70 19.69 18.42
N LYS A 205 -17.80 20.68 18.27
CA LYS A 205 -17.67 21.46 17.04
C LYS A 205 -17.25 20.58 15.85
N LYS A 206 -16.21 19.77 16.01
CA LYS A 206 -15.74 18.84 14.96
C LYS A 206 -16.80 17.83 14.54
N ARG A 207 -17.59 17.33 15.50
CA ARG A 207 -18.73 16.43 15.19
C ARG A 207 -19.78 17.12 14.35
N ARG A 208 -20.13 18.37 14.64
CA ARG A 208 -21.09 19.16 13.85
C ARG A 208 -20.58 19.39 12.43
N GLU A 209 -19.33 19.80 12.28
CA GLU A 209 -18.70 20.02 10.97
C GLU A 209 -18.65 18.73 10.14
N ALA A 210 -18.25 17.62 10.75
CA ALA A 210 -18.24 16.29 10.10
C ALA A 210 -19.66 15.85 9.71
N SER A 211 -20.67 16.09 10.56
CA SER A 211 -22.06 15.76 10.26
C SER A 211 -22.58 16.58 9.07
N GLN A 212 -22.29 17.88 9.03
CA GLN A 212 -22.70 18.75 7.92
C GLN A 212 -22.01 18.33 6.60
N LEU A 213 -20.72 18.02 6.65
CA LEU A 213 -19.98 17.53 5.50
C LEU A 213 -20.56 16.22 4.98
N ASN A 214 -20.78 15.25 5.87
CA ASN A 214 -21.35 13.96 5.51
C ASN A 214 -22.76 14.09 4.94
N ALA A 215 -23.63 14.91 5.53
CA ALA A 215 -24.98 15.18 5.02
C ALA A 215 -24.92 15.78 3.60
N ARG A 216 -23.98 16.68 3.33
CA ARG A 216 -23.80 17.27 2.00
C ARG A 216 -23.32 16.24 1.00
N ILE A 217 -22.33 15.41 1.38
CA ILE A 217 -21.83 14.31 0.57
C ILE A 217 -22.95 13.31 0.27
N ASP A 218 -23.71 12.89 1.29
CA ASP A 218 -24.82 11.94 1.15
C ASP A 218 -25.87 12.44 0.15
N ARG A 219 -26.21 13.74 0.19
CA ARG A 219 -27.12 14.38 -0.77
C ARG A 219 -26.59 14.33 -2.19
N LEU A 220 -25.33 14.75 -2.39
CA LEU A 220 -24.72 14.77 -3.72
C LEU A 220 -24.59 13.36 -4.31
N ILE A 221 -24.28 12.37 -3.48
CA ILE A 221 -24.24 10.96 -3.90
C ILE A 221 -25.64 10.48 -4.31
N ALA A 222 -26.68 10.81 -3.54
CA ALA A 222 -28.04 10.45 -3.90
C ALA A 222 -28.47 11.07 -5.24
N GLU A 223 -28.14 12.35 -5.46
CA GLU A 223 -28.39 13.03 -6.73
C GLU A 223 -27.63 12.38 -7.91
N GLU A 224 -26.38 12.00 -7.70
CA GLU A 224 -25.58 11.35 -8.75
C GLU A 224 -26.07 9.93 -9.07
N ILE A 225 -26.50 9.17 -8.07
CA ILE A 225 -27.12 7.85 -8.26
C ILE A 225 -28.41 8.00 -9.07
N GLU A 226 -29.24 8.98 -8.78
CA GLU A 226 -30.48 9.23 -9.51
C GLU A 226 -30.21 9.64 -10.96
N LYS A 227 -29.23 10.51 -11.20
CA LYS A 227 -28.77 10.86 -12.55
C LYS A 227 -28.26 9.64 -13.33
N ALA A 228 -27.48 8.77 -12.67
CA ALA A 228 -26.98 7.54 -13.30
C ALA A 228 -28.12 6.58 -13.66
N ARG A 229 -29.14 6.46 -12.79
CA ARG A 229 -30.37 5.67 -13.09
C ARG A 229 -31.12 6.20 -14.30
N LYS A 230 -31.31 7.52 -14.39
CA LYS A 230 -31.97 8.16 -15.52
C LYS A 230 -31.21 7.94 -16.83
N ARG A 231 -29.86 8.08 -16.82
CA ARG A 231 -29.04 7.81 -18.00
C ARG A 231 -29.13 6.34 -18.43
N ALA A 232 -29.03 5.40 -17.48
CA ALA A 232 -29.14 3.97 -17.77
C ALA A 232 -30.53 3.60 -18.34
N ALA A 233 -31.60 4.19 -17.80
CA ALA A 233 -32.95 3.99 -18.29
C ALA A 233 -33.14 4.56 -19.73
N GLU A 234 -32.54 5.73 -20.00
CA GLU A 234 -32.59 6.34 -21.35
C GLU A 234 -31.79 5.53 -22.37
N GLU A 235 -30.61 5.03 -21.99
CA GLU A 235 -29.79 4.16 -22.83
C GLU A 235 -30.53 2.85 -23.15
N ALA A 236 -31.14 2.22 -22.15
CA ALA A 236 -31.98 1.02 -22.36
C ALA A 236 -33.18 1.29 -23.28
N ARG A 237 -33.80 2.48 -23.17
CA ARG A 237 -34.90 2.88 -24.10
C ARG A 237 -34.39 3.08 -25.53
N ARG A 238 -33.21 3.70 -25.71
CA ARG A 238 -32.58 3.90 -27.01
C ARG A 238 -32.20 2.56 -27.65
N GLU A 239 -31.60 1.65 -26.87
CA GLU A 239 -31.28 0.29 -27.37
C GLU A 239 -32.54 -0.51 -27.74
N ALA A 240 -33.59 -0.45 -26.91
CA ALA A 240 -34.86 -1.11 -27.19
C ALA A 240 -35.51 -0.53 -28.48
N ALA A 241 -35.44 0.78 -28.70
CA ALA A 241 -35.94 1.44 -29.90
C ALA A 241 -35.10 1.07 -31.13
N ALA A 242 -33.77 0.97 -30.98
CA ALA A 242 -32.88 0.53 -32.06
C ALA A 242 -33.17 -0.92 -32.46
N ARG A 243 -33.31 -1.84 -31.47
CA ARG A 243 -33.71 -3.25 -31.73
C ARG A 243 -35.07 -3.38 -32.39
N LYS A 244 -36.06 -2.54 -32.01
CA LYS A 244 -37.36 -2.51 -32.69
C LYS A 244 -37.24 -2.03 -34.13
N LYS A 245 -36.38 -1.05 -34.43
CA LYS A 245 -36.12 -0.61 -35.80
C LYS A 245 -35.39 -1.66 -36.64
N GLU A 246 -34.43 -2.37 -36.04
CA GLU A 246 -33.76 -3.50 -36.71
C GLU A 246 -34.71 -4.69 -36.94
N ALA A 247 -35.50 -5.05 -35.92
CA ALA A 247 -36.53 -6.09 -36.09
C ALA A 247 -37.60 -5.73 -37.14
N ALA A 248 -37.99 -4.45 -37.22
CA ALA A 248 -38.88 -3.97 -38.25
C ALA A 248 -38.23 -3.99 -39.67
N LYS A 249 -36.92 -3.76 -39.77
CA LYS A 249 -36.15 -3.93 -41.02
C LYS A 249 -35.98 -5.41 -41.37
N ALA A 250 -35.73 -6.28 -40.39
CA ALA A 250 -35.60 -7.73 -40.59
C ALA A 250 -36.94 -8.39 -40.97
N ALA A 251 -38.05 -7.92 -40.38
CA ALA A 251 -39.40 -8.37 -40.76
C ALA A 251 -39.78 -8.01 -42.21
N LYS A 252 -39.17 -6.97 -42.79
CA LYS A 252 -39.30 -6.66 -44.24
C LYS A 252 -38.39 -7.50 -45.13
N SER A 253 -37.40 -8.21 -44.57
CA SER A 253 -36.45 -9.07 -45.30
C SER A 253 -36.61 -10.57 -45.03
N GLY A 254 -37.73 -11.03 -44.45
CA GLY A 254 -38.17 -12.43 -44.48
C GLY A 254 -37.28 -13.44 -43.73
N THR A 255 -36.57 -13.09 -42.69
CA THR A 255 -35.82 -14.03 -41.83
C THR A 255 -36.40 -14.07 -40.42
N SER A 256 -36.95 -15.23 -40.07
CA SER A 256 -37.55 -15.53 -38.76
C SER A 256 -36.44 -15.67 -37.70
N ALA A 257 -36.43 -14.80 -36.69
CA ALA A 257 -35.58 -14.91 -35.51
C ALA A 257 -36.41 -15.28 -34.30
N SER A 258 -36.06 -16.41 -33.71
CA SER A 258 -36.61 -17.01 -32.50
C SER A 258 -36.57 -16.04 -31.31
N GLY A 259 -37.74 -15.80 -30.71
CA GLY A 259 -37.90 -14.92 -29.56
C GLY A 259 -37.34 -15.48 -28.24
N LYS A 260 -36.36 -14.85 -27.68
CA LYS A 260 -36.01 -14.99 -26.25
C LYS A 260 -36.90 -14.06 -25.44
N LYS A 261 -37.71 -14.63 -24.55
CA LYS A 261 -38.54 -13.91 -23.57
C LYS A 261 -37.65 -12.99 -22.69
N VAL A 262 -38.03 -11.73 -22.67
CA VAL A 262 -37.42 -10.71 -21.78
C VAL A 262 -38.09 -10.83 -20.42
N ALA A 263 -37.30 -11.05 -19.37
CA ALA A 263 -37.72 -11.03 -17.98
C ALA A 263 -38.07 -9.59 -17.51
N PRO A 264 -38.95 -9.41 -16.51
CA PRO A 264 -39.40 -8.08 -16.07
C PRO A 264 -38.26 -7.28 -15.46
N LEU A 265 -38.16 -6.01 -15.84
CA LEU A 265 -37.20 -5.02 -15.32
C LEU A 265 -37.65 -4.53 -13.94
N GLU A 266 -37.21 -5.19 -12.89
CA GLU A 266 -37.32 -4.68 -11.51
C GLU A 266 -35.99 -4.52 -10.77
N THR A 267 -34.87 -4.61 -11.47
CA THR A 267 -33.55 -4.37 -10.83
C THR A 267 -32.83 -3.28 -11.61
N TYR A 268 -32.39 -2.23 -10.92
CA TYR A 268 -31.51 -1.20 -11.45
C TYR A 268 -30.33 -1.85 -12.18
N THR A 269 -30.30 -1.73 -13.49
CA THR A 269 -29.17 -2.19 -14.30
C THR A 269 -28.23 -1.02 -14.56
N MET A 270 -27.03 -1.10 -13.99
CA MET A 270 -25.93 -0.18 -14.32
C MET A 270 -25.62 -0.26 -15.82
N SER A 271 -25.15 0.84 -16.42
CA SER A 271 -24.63 0.81 -17.78
C SER A 271 -23.52 -0.25 -17.91
N LYS A 272 -23.30 -0.78 -19.12
CA LYS A 272 -22.25 -1.78 -19.35
C LYS A 272 -20.88 -1.25 -18.92
N ALA A 273 -20.57 0.00 -19.26
CA ALA A 273 -19.31 0.68 -18.89
C ALA A 273 -19.16 0.83 -17.38
N ASP A 274 -20.22 1.23 -16.66
CA ASP A 274 -20.18 1.33 -15.20
C ASP A 274 -20.01 -0.02 -14.52
N ARG A 275 -20.54 -1.08 -15.10
CA ARG A 275 -20.41 -2.46 -14.60
C ARG A 275 -19.00 -2.99 -14.74
N GLU A 276 -18.40 -2.77 -15.92
CA GLU A 276 -17.00 -3.13 -16.20
C GLU A 276 -16.06 -2.35 -15.24
N LEU A 277 -16.23 -1.05 -15.14
CA LEU A 277 -15.44 -0.19 -14.24
C LEU A 277 -15.58 -0.59 -12.77
N SER A 278 -16.77 -0.99 -12.32
CA SER A 278 -17.02 -1.50 -10.97
C SER A 278 -16.29 -2.81 -10.71
N GLY A 279 -16.29 -3.72 -11.69
CA GLY A 279 -15.58 -5.00 -11.61
C GLY A 279 -14.07 -4.78 -11.49
N ASP A 280 -13.52 -3.92 -12.33
CA ASP A 280 -12.10 -3.58 -12.34
C ASP A 280 -11.69 -2.92 -11.01
N PHE A 281 -12.50 -2.01 -10.48
CA PHE A 281 -12.25 -1.39 -9.19
C PHE A 281 -12.24 -2.43 -8.06
N ALA A 282 -13.23 -3.32 -8.01
CA ALA A 282 -13.32 -4.37 -6.99
C ALA A 282 -12.12 -5.34 -7.02
N ASN A 283 -11.64 -5.68 -8.21
CA ASN A 283 -10.49 -6.57 -8.41
C ASN A 283 -9.16 -5.94 -7.96
N ASN A 284 -9.10 -4.63 -7.79
CA ASN A 284 -7.94 -3.89 -7.31
C ASN A 284 -7.97 -3.62 -5.79
N ARG A 285 -8.82 -4.29 -5.03
CA ARG A 285 -8.84 -4.19 -3.57
C ARG A 285 -7.47 -4.55 -2.98
N GLY A 286 -6.94 -3.68 -2.12
CA GLY A 286 -5.59 -3.81 -1.53
C GLY A 286 -4.44 -3.37 -2.44
N LYS A 287 -4.74 -2.94 -3.67
CA LYS A 287 -3.75 -2.48 -4.67
C LYS A 287 -3.93 -1.01 -5.08
N LEU A 288 -5.00 -0.37 -4.63
CA LEU A 288 -5.28 1.02 -4.97
C LEU A 288 -4.22 1.94 -4.36
N PRO A 289 -3.71 2.93 -5.10
CA PRO A 289 -2.70 3.85 -4.58
C PRO A 289 -3.27 4.71 -3.46
N MET A 290 -2.40 5.18 -2.57
CA MET A 290 -2.79 6.16 -1.56
C MET A 290 -3.32 7.44 -2.24
N PRO A 291 -4.41 8.04 -1.70
CA PRO A 291 -5.07 9.19 -2.31
C PRO A 291 -4.29 10.51 -2.15
N ILE A 292 -3.12 10.48 -1.54
CA ILE A 292 -2.24 11.63 -1.32
C ILE A 292 -0.86 11.37 -1.91
N SER A 293 -0.19 12.42 -2.38
CA SER A 293 1.17 12.33 -2.89
C SER A 293 2.21 12.50 -1.79
N GLY A 294 3.37 11.84 -1.96
CA GLY A 294 4.51 11.95 -1.04
C GLY A 294 4.37 11.11 0.23
N ALA A 295 5.20 11.41 1.23
CA ALA A 295 5.15 10.76 2.52
C ALA A 295 3.88 11.14 3.29
N TYR A 296 3.30 10.17 3.98
CA TYR A 296 2.03 10.34 4.68
C TYR A 296 1.98 9.55 6.00
N ILE A 297 1.07 9.95 6.88
CA ILE A 297 0.71 9.24 8.12
C ILE A 297 -0.81 9.24 8.23
N ILE A 298 -1.41 8.10 8.57
CA ILE A 298 -2.84 8.03 8.89
C ILE A 298 -3.01 8.50 10.33
N THR A 299 -3.75 9.60 10.51
CA THR A 299 -3.98 10.22 11.82
C THR A 299 -5.33 9.88 12.42
N SER A 300 -6.27 9.39 11.61
CA SER A 300 -7.59 8.96 12.04
C SER A 300 -8.09 7.81 11.16
N HIS A 301 -8.53 6.74 11.81
CA HIS A 301 -9.04 5.54 11.16
C HIS A 301 -10.55 5.59 10.94
N TYR A 302 -11.05 4.69 10.10
CA TYR A 302 -12.48 4.55 9.83
C TYR A 302 -13.23 3.96 11.03
N GLY A 303 -14.40 4.48 11.32
CA GLY A 303 -15.33 3.97 12.31
C GLY A 303 -15.35 4.75 13.63
N GLN A 304 -15.95 4.15 14.63
CA GLN A 304 -16.01 4.72 15.98
C GLN A 304 -14.88 4.14 16.83
N TYR A 305 -14.08 5.00 17.42
CA TYR A 305 -13.04 4.59 18.34
C TYR A 305 -12.87 5.60 19.48
N ALA A 306 -12.45 5.06 20.63
CA ALA A 306 -12.11 5.90 21.79
C ALA A 306 -10.71 6.46 21.61
N VAL A 307 -10.50 7.71 21.99
CA VAL A 307 -9.14 8.28 22.04
C VAL A 307 -8.44 7.72 23.27
N GLU A 308 -7.35 7.00 23.04
CA GLU A 308 -6.56 6.39 24.11
C GLU A 308 -6.12 7.43 25.14
N GLY A 309 -6.36 7.13 26.40
CA GLY A 309 -6.02 8.03 27.52
C GLY A 309 -7.03 9.14 27.82
N LEU A 310 -8.06 9.35 26.99
CA LEU A 310 -9.11 10.32 27.23
C LEU A 310 -10.45 9.60 27.50
N ARG A 311 -10.93 9.64 28.76
CA ARG A 311 -12.22 9.03 29.13
C ARG A 311 -13.37 9.76 28.43
N ASN A 312 -14.35 8.99 27.92
CA ASN A 312 -15.58 9.49 27.27
C ASN A 312 -15.36 10.29 25.97
N VAL A 313 -14.18 10.24 25.36
CA VAL A 313 -13.91 10.85 24.08
C VAL A 313 -13.96 9.74 23.00
N LYS A 314 -15.03 9.75 22.23
CA LYS A 314 -15.19 8.88 21.06
C LYS A 314 -15.13 9.72 19.78
N LEU A 315 -14.34 9.31 18.83
CA LEU A 315 -14.33 9.87 17.48
C LEU A 315 -15.10 8.93 16.56
N ASP A 316 -15.89 9.49 15.65
CA ASP A 316 -16.62 8.76 14.61
C ASP A 316 -16.18 9.32 13.25
N ASN A 317 -15.38 8.54 12.53
CA ASN A 317 -14.87 8.92 11.23
C ASN A 317 -15.50 8.05 10.14
N LYS A 318 -16.12 8.67 9.16
CA LYS A 318 -16.74 7.98 8.00
C LYS A 318 -15.76 7.76 6.85
N GLY A 319 -14.50 8.04 7.07
CA GLY A 319 -13.38 7.86 6.18
C GLY A 319 -12.09 7.66 6.97
N ILE A 320 -10.97 8.09 6.40
CA ILE A 320 -9.67 8.15 7.06
C ILE A 320 -9.09 9.55 6.91
N ASP A 321 -8.33 10.00 7.89
CA ASP A 321 -7.58 11.25 7.80
C ASP A 321 -6.10 10.93 7.59
N ILE A 322 -5.56 11.52 6.53
CA ILE A 322 -4.20 11.26 6.07
C ILE A 322 -3.42 12.57 6.12
N GLN A 323 -2.43 12.64 6.98
CA GLN A 323 -1.54 13.79 7.07
C GLN A 323 -0.37 13.60 6.11
N GLY A 324 -0.19 14.57 5.22
CA GLY A 324 0.94 14.68 4.31
C GLY A 324 1.85 15.85 4.65
N LYS A 325 2.85 16.09 3.79
CA LYS A 325 3.69 17.28 3.87
C LYS A 325 2.96 18.51 3.29
N PRO A 326 3.30 19.74 3.68
CA PRO A 326 2.82 20.95 3.02
C PRO A 326 3.07 20.89 1.51
N GLY A 327 2.06 21.24 0.72
CA GLY A 327 2.11 21.14 -0.74
C GLY A 327 1.71 19.77 -1.31
N ALA A 328 1.36 18.79 -0.48
CA ALA A 328 0.88 17.49 -0.94
C ALA A 328 -0.37 17.63 -1.82
N GLN A 329 -0.45 16.80 -2.85
CA GLN A 329 -1.57 16.77 -3.77
C GLN A 329 -2.47 15.57 -3.50
N ALA A 330 -3.77 15.78 -3.59
CA ALA A 330 -4.73 14.69 -3.68
C ALA A 330 -4.67 14.09 -5.08
N ARG A 331 -4.75 12.77 -5.18
CA ARG A 331 -4.71 12.04 -6.44
C ARG A 331 -5.78 10.96 -6.51
N ALA A 332 -6.32 10.76 -7.71
CA ALA A 332 -7.33 9.74 -7.95
C ALA A 332 -6.78 8.34 -7.66
N ILE A 333 -7.51 7.56 -6.86
CA ILE A 333 -7.10 6.18 -6.51
C ILE A 333 -7.34 5.20 -7.66
N PHE A 334 -8.20 5.53 -8.59
CA PHE A 334 -8.55 4.70 -9.75
C PHE A 334 -9.12 5.53 -10.89
N ASN A 335 -9.20 4.94 -12.08
CA ASN A 335 -9.86 5.56 -13.23
C ASN A 335 -11.33 5.84 -12.91
N GLY A 336 -11.82 6.97 -13.35
CA GLY A 336 -13.22 7.33 -13.06
C GLY A 336 -13.64 8.66 -13.67
N LYS A 337 -14.83 9.09 -13.31
CA LYS A 337 -15.41 10.34 -13.73
C LYS A 337 -15.73 11.21 -12.53
N VAL A 338 -15.35 12.47 -12.58
CA VAL A 338 -15.66 13.44 -11.51
C VAL A 338 -17.17 13.67 -11.45
N ALA A 339 -17.78 13.18 -10.37
CA ALA A 339 -19.21 13.27 -10.14
C ALA A 339 -19.63 14.65 -9.61
N ALA A 340 -18.82 15.23 -8.71
CA ALA A 340 -19.06 16.56 -8.16
C ALA A 340 -17.77 17.22 -7.68
N VAL A 341 -17.72 18.53 -7.77
CA VAL A 341 -16.75 19.40 -7.12
C VAL A 341 -17.52 20.50 -6.39
N PHE A 342 -17.32 20.64 -5.10
CA PHE A 342 -18.02 21.64 -4.31
C PHE A 342 -17.13 22.23 -3.20
N LYS A 343 -17.46 23.44 -2.75
CA LYS A 343 -16.81 24.06 -1.60
C LYS A 343 -17.68 23.91 -0.34
N LEU A 344 -17.02 23.64 0.76
CA LEU A 344 -17.61 23.69 2.10
C LEU A 344 -16.57 24.29 3.05
N ASN A 345 -16.98 25.31 3.82
CA ASN A 345 -16.10 26.04 4.73
C ASN A 345 -14.82 26.58 4.05
N GLY A 346 -14.94 27.04 2.79
CA GLY A 346 -13.81 27.56 2.02
C GLY A 346 -12.92 26.51 1.37
N LEU A 347 -13.09 25.23 1.67
CA LEU A 347 -12.28 24.13 1.15
C LEU A 347 -13.03 23.37 0.06
N PHE A 348 -12.28 22.91 -0.94
CA PHE A 348 -12.82 22.09 -2.02
C PHE A 348 -12.97 20.64 -1.59
N ASN A 349 -14.00 20.00 -2.13
CA ASN A 349 -14.29 18.58 -1.97
C ASN A 349 -14.61 18.00 -3.34
N ILE A 350 -14.06 16.85 -3.66
CA ILE A 350 -14.17 16.20 -4.97
C ILE A 350 -14.73 14.81 -4.78
N LEU A 351 -15.74 14.45 -5.56
CA LEU A 351 -16.29 13.11 -5.66
C LEU A 351 -15.94 12.52 -7.02
N ILE A 352 -15.34 11.35 -7.04
CA ILE A 352 -15.01 10.62 -8.27
C ILE A 352 -15.78 9.30 -8.27
N ARG A 353 -16.48 9.04 -9.36
CA ARG A 353 -17.24 7.81 -9.58
C ARG A 353 -16.41 6.79 -10.34
N HIS A 354 -16.39 5.55 -9.84
CA HIS A 354 -15.74 4.38 -10.40
C HIS A 354 -16.76 3.25 -10.58
N GLY A 355 -17.77 3.48 -11.43
CA GLY A 355 -18.93 2.60 -11.54
C GLY A 355 -19.85 2.70 -10.32
N ALA A 356 -19.99 1.62 -9.54
CA ALA A 356 -20.77 1.60 -8.30
C ALA A 356 -20.02 2.22 -7.11
N TYR A 357 -18.68 2.39 -7.23
CA TYR A 357 -17.85 2.95 -6.17
C TYR A 357 -17.66 4.45 -6.33
N ILE A 358 -17.55 5.15 -5.22
CA ILE A 358 -17.33 6.60 -5.17
C ILE A 358 -16.22 6.87 -4.17
N SER A 359 -15.15 7.52 -4.62
CA SER A 359 -14.11 8.08 -3.77
C SER A 359 -14.35 9.55 -3.50
N VAL A 360 -14.16 9.97 -2.27
CA VAL A 360 -14.42 11.34 -1.80
C VAL A 360 -13.15 11.92 -1.21
N TYR A 361 -12.75 13.05 -1.72
CA TYR A 361 -11.54 13.79 -1.33
C TYR A 361 -11.95 15.12 -0.74
N CYS A 362 -11.67 15.34 0.54
CA CYS A 362 -12.05 16.55 1.27
C CYS A 362 -10.83 17.30 1.78
N ASN A 363 -11.03 18.56 2.16
CA ASN A 363 -10.01 19.46 2.70
C ASN A 363 -8.96 19.85 1.64
N LEU A 364 -9.40 20.20 0.43
CA LEU A 364 -8.51 20.67 -0.63
C LEU A 364 -8.50 22.20 -0.70
N ALA A 365 -7.30 22.78 -0.86
CA ALA A 365 -7.12 24.21 -1.10
C ALA A 365 -7.55 24.61 -2.53
N SER A 366 -7.34 23.69 -3.48
CA SER A 366 -7.69 23.89 -4.88
C SER A 366 -8.20 22.60 -5.51
N ALA A 367 -8.98 22.73 -6.58
CA ALA A 367 -9.40 21.64 -7.43
C ALA A 367 -8.81 21.83 -8.83
N SER A 368 -8.11 20.83 -9.35
CA SER A 368 -7.54 20.85 -10.70
C SER A 368 -8.47 20.19 -11.74
N VAL A 369 -9.62 19.68 -11.30
CA VAL A 369 -10.60 19.00 -12.13
C VAL A 369 -11.98 19.61 -11.92
N LYS A 370 -12.86 19.41 -12.89
CA LYS A 370 -14.25 19.89 -12.90
C LYS A 370 -15.21 18.71 -12.95
N GLN A 371 -16.46 18.94 -12.55
CA GLN A 371 -17.52 17.97 -12.70
C GLN A 371 -17.65 17.52 -14.15
N GLY A 372 -17.66 16.21 -14.38
CA GLY A 372 -17.75 15.60 -15.69
C GLY A 372 -16.41 15.19 -16.29
N ASP A 373 -15.28 15.66 -15.75
CA ASP A 373 -13.95 15.27 -16.22
C ASP A 373 -13.70 13.78 -15.98
N THR A 374 -12.99 13.14 -16.90
CA THR A 374 -12.46 11.79 -16.72
C THR A 374 -11.07 11.88 -16.11
N VAL A 375 -10.81 11.07 -15.10
CA VAL A 375 -9.52 11.01 -14.42
C VAL A 375 -8.92 9.60 -14.51
N THR A 376 -7.60 9.54 -14.50
CA THR A 376 -6.85 8.28 -14.50
C THR A 376 -6.23 8.02 -13.12
N THR A 377 -5.89 6.77 -12.87
CA THR A 377 -5.23 6.34 -11.62
C THR A 377 -3.96 7.16 -11.36
N LYS A 378 -3.79 7.66 -10.14
CA LYS A 378 -2.70 8.52 -9.67
C LYS A 378 -2.69 9.95 -10.25
N GLN A 379 -3.67 10.33 -11.06
CA GLN A 379 -3.78 11.72 -11.55
C GLN A 379 -4.01 12.68 -10.38
N ALA A 380 -3.24 13.77 -10.34
CA ALA A 380 -3.46 14.86 -9.38
C ALA A 380 -4.81 15.55 -9.66
N ILE A 381 -5.62 15.72 -8.63
CA ILE A 381 -6.96 16.30 -8.73
C ILE A 381 -7.13 17.61 -7.97
N GLY A 382 -6.19 17.94 -7.10
CA GLY A 382 -6.17 19.18 -6.34
C GLY A 382 -5.08 19.18 -5.28
N GLN A 383 -4.82 20.34 -4.71
CA GLN A 383 -3.85 20.51 -3.64
C GLN A 383 -4.56 20.35 -2.28
N VAL A 384 -3.97 19.58 -1.38
CA VAL A 384 -4.47 19.44 -0.01
C VAL A 384 -4.24 20.76 0.75
N PHE A 385 -5.23 21.17 1.53
CA PHE A 385 -5.13 22.38 2.33
C PHE A 385 -4.06 22.23 3.42
N SER A 386 -3.18 23.22 3.51
CA SER A 386 -2.17 23.31 4.56
C SER A 386 -2.55 24.45 5.52
N ASP A 387 -2.80 24.11 6.78
CA ASP A 387 -3.18 25.09 7.80
C ASP A 387 -1.95 25.86 8.31
N GLY A 388 -1.73 27.05 7.80
CA GLY A 388 -0.62 27.92 8.25
C GLY A 388 -0.73 28.32 9.72
N ALA A 389 -1.92 28.28 10.31
CA ALA A 389 -2.13 28.58 11.72
C ALA A 389 -1.78 27.39 12.64
N ASP A 390 -1.69 26.18 12.10
CA ASP A 390 -1.33 24.93 12.78
C ASP A 390 -0.02 24.33 12.22
N GLY A 391 0.99 25.18 12.06
CA GLY A 391 2.33 24.74 11.64
C GLY A 391 2.41 24.15 10.23
N GLY A 392 1.48 24.50 9.33
CA GLY A 392 1.42 23.95 7.98
C GLY A 392 0.82 22.54 7.91
N ARG A 393 0.05 22.15 8.93
CA ARG A 393 -0.63 20.85 8.98
C ARG A 393 -1.47 20.64 7.74
N THR A 394 -1.19 19.55 7.04
CA THR A 394 -1.80 19.20 5.75
C THR A 394 -2.51 17.87 5.88
N VAL A 395 -3.84 17.85 5.91
CA VAL A 395 -4.64 16.63 6.13
C VAL A 395 -5.69 16.47 5.05
N LEU A 396 -5.62 15.36 4.35
CA LEU A 396 -6.65 14.89 3.43
C LEU A 396 -7.64 14.02 4.20
N HIS A 397 -8.93 14.37 4.19
CA HIS A 397 -9.99 13.47 4.62
C HIS A 397 -10.49 12.70 3.41
N PHE A 398 -10.38 11.37 3.47
CA PHE A 398 -10.69 10.47 2.36
C PHE A 398 -11.78 9.48 2.75
N GLN A 399 -12.82 9.36 1.91
CA GLN A 399 -13.89 8.36 2.09
C GLN A 399 -14.00 7.48 0.84
N LEU A 400 -14.36 6.24 1.06
CA LEU A 400 -14.73 5.31 0.02
C LEU A 400 -16.16 4.83 0.25
N ARG A 401 -16.96 4.79 -0.81
CA ARG A 401 -18.34 4.36 -0.75
C ARG A 401 -18.66 3.41 -1.89
N ARG A 402 -19.61 2.51 -1.64
CA ARG A 402 -20.28 1.72 -2.65
C ARG A 402 -21.72 2.17 -2.69
N GLU A 403 -22.07 2.97 -3.71
CA GLU A 403 -23.34 3.69 -3.74
C GLU A 403 -23.58 4.51 -2.46
N LYS A 404 -24.58 4.16 -1.64
CA LYS A 404 -24.87 4.84 -0.36
C LYS A 404 -24.09 4.26 0.83
N GLU A 405 -23.54 3.06 0.70
CA GLU A 405 -22.81 2.38 1.75
C GLU A 405 -21.41 3.00 1.94
N LYS A 406 -21.08 3.34 3.18
CA LYS A 406 -19.75 3.83 3.58
C LYS A 406 -18.84 2.64 3.85
N LEU A 407 -17.71 2.58 3.14
CA LEU A 407 -16.75 1.50 3.27
C LEU A 407 -15.53 1.97 4.06
N ASN A 408 -14.91 1.05 4.81
CA ASN A 408 -13.58 1.30 5.35
C ASN A 408 -12.56 1.36 4.19
N PRO A 409 -11.88 2.50 3.96
CA PRO A 409 -10.94 2.63 2.85
C PRO A 409 -9.66 1.82 3.03
N GLU A 410 -9.24 1.54 4.26
CA GLU A 410 -7.92 1.00 4.58
C GLU A 410 -7.61 -0.35 3.91
N PRO A 411 -8.55 -1.33 3.87
CA PRO A 411 -8.31 -2.60 3.18
C PRO A 411 -8.25 -2.51 1.66
N TRP A 412 -8.57 -1.34 1.07
CA TRP A 412 -8.56 -1.11 -0.37
C TRP A 412 -7.25 -0.50 -0.86
N LEU A 413 -6.56 0.22 0.02
CA LEU A 413 -5.37 0.98 -0.29
C LEU A 413 -4.10 0.13 -0.11
N ASN A 414 -3.15 0.31 -1.02
CA ASN A 414 -1.82 -0.24 -0.90
C ASN A 414 -0.98 0.69 -0.01
N ARG A 415 -0.61 0.22 1.16
CA ARG A 415 0.14 0.95 2.19
C ARG A 415 1.61 0.62 2.15
#